data_500e1ab1685db56aad2aeacc5281084a
#
_entry.id   500e1ab1685db56aad2aeacc5281084a
#
_cell.length_a   1.000
_cell.length_b   1.000
_cell.length_c   1.000
_cell.angle_alpha   90.00
_cell.angle_beta   90.00
_cell.angle_gamma   90.00
#
_symmetry.space_group_name_H-M   'P 1'
#
loop_
_entity.id
_entity.type
_entity.pdbx_description
1 polymer ?
#
loop_
_entity_poly.entity_id
_entity_poly.type
_entity_poly.pdbx_seq_one_letter_code
_entity_poly.pdbx_strand_id
1 'polypeptide(L)'
;LCLNSNGAYFEIMDVTDKANPQTISTASSPNAGYIHQGWLTDDHKYFYQDDEADLVRGSVETTRTLVWDLTDLEDPILINEFMGTMPASAHNLYLKDGFAYQANYRYGMHVLDITDPENPVEAGFFDTSPYLEGPGFSGAWSTYPFFESGTVLVTSLQEGAFLLRKKKDAF
;
A
#
# COMPACT_ATOMS: atom_id res chain seq x y z
N LEU A 1 -14.49 6.75 -11.54
CA LEU A 1 -13.99 7.35 -10.30
C LEU A 1 -12.49 7.58 -10.37
N CYS A 2 -11.98 8.53 -9.58
CA CYS A 2 -10.56 8.71 -9.27
C CYS A 2 -10.40 8.75 -7.74
N LEU A 3 -9.48 7.97 -7.21
CA LEU A 3 -9.05 8.05 -5.82
C LEU A 3 -7.69 8.73 -5.81
N ASN A 4 -7.63 9.93 -5.28
CA ASN A 4 -6.48 10.81 -5.33
C ASN A 4 -5.85 10.96 -3.93
N SER A 5 -4.69 10.34 -3.70
CA SER A 5 -3.89 10.54 -2.49
C SER A 5 -3.05 11.80 -2.65
N ASN A 6 -3.19 12.79 -1.76
CA ASN A 6 -2.58 14.12 -1.94
C ASN A 6 -1.78 14.62 -0.73
N GLY A 7 -1.25 13.71 0.07
CA GLY A 7 -0.39 14.00 1.21
C GLY A 7 -1.14 14.16 2.52
N ALA A 8 -2.13 15.03 2.61
CA ALA A 8 -2.89 15.26 3.86
C ALA A 8 -4.13 14.39 4.00
N TYR A 9 -4.71 13.98 2.88
CA TYR A 9 -5.94 13.20 2.80
C TYR A 9 -5.99 12.45 1.47
N PHE A 10 -6.93 11.54 1.30
CA PHE A 10 -7.34 11.11 -0.04
C PHE A 10 -8.70 11.70 -0.41
N GLU A 11 -8.95 11.78 -1.70
CA GLU A 11 -10.14 12.36 -2.28
C GLU A 11 -10.76 11.37 -3.26
N ILE A 12 -12.06 11.18 -3.16
CA ILE A 12 -12.87 10.42 -4.11
C ILE A 12 -13.53 11.41 -5.06
N MET A 13 -13.30 11.23 -6.36
CA MET A 13 -13.77 12.15 -7.39
C MET A 13 -14.58 11.43 -8.45
N ASP A 14 -15.67 12.03 -8.87
CA ASP A 14 -16.33 11.70 -10.13
C ASP A 14 -15.58 12.38 -11.27
N VAL A 15 -15.02 11.57 -12.16
CA VAL A 15 -14.28 11.99 -13.36
C VAL A 15 -14.99 11.57 -14.64
N THR A 16 -16.32 11.38 -14.59
CA THR A 16 -17.14 11.06 -15.75
C THR A 16 -17.01 12.17 -16.80
N ASP A 17 -17.08 13.42 -16.38
CA ASP A 17 -16.63 14.56 -17.18
C ASP A 17 -15.19 14.93 -16.78
N LYS A 18 -14.22 14.46 -17.57
CA LYS A 18 -12.78 14.70 -17.29
C LYS A 18 -12.37 16.18 -17.35
N ALA A 19 -13.16 17.02 -18.02
CA ALA A 19 -12.90 18.46 -18.08
C ALA A 19 -13.42 19.20 -16.84
N ASN A 20 -14.29 18.55 -16.06
CA ASN A 20 -14.94 19.15 -14.90
C ASN A 20 -15.14 18.10 -13.79
N PRO A 21 -14.05 17.56 -13.20
CA PRO A 21 -14.12 16.57 -12.13
C PRO A 21 -14.81 17.15 -10.90
N GLN A 22 -15.59 16.33 -10.20
CA GLN A 22 -16.33 16.70 -9.00
C GLN A 22 -15.89 15.87 -7.81
N THR A 23 -15.55 16.50 -6.70
CA THR A 23 -15.27 15.83 -5.44
C THR A 23 -16.55 15.22 -4.89
N ILE A 24 -16.53 13.92 -4.61
CA ILE A 24 -17.60 13.19 -3.89
C ILE A 24 -17.35 13.33 -2.39
N SER A 25 -16.16 12.93 -1.93
CA SER A 25 -15.78 13.00 -0.52
C SER A 25 -14.27 13.11 -0.33
N THR A 26 -13.84 13.38 0.89
CA THR A 26 -12.44 13.35 1.32
C THR A 26 -12.32 12.66 2.66
N ALA A 27 -11.23 11.92 2.89
CA ALA A 27 -10.94 11.30 4.17
C ALA A 27 -9.45 11.34 4.50
N SER A 28 -9.13 11.38 5.80
CA SER A 28 -7.77 11.36 6.31
C SER A 28 -7.70 10.48 7.56
N SER A 29 -6.55 9.80 7.74
CA SER A 29 -6.29 9.04 8.96
C SER A 29 -5.80 9.96 10.09
N PRO A 30 -5.98 9.55 11.35
CA PRO A 30 -5.28 10.19 12.46
C PRO A 30 -3.77 10.16 12.25
N ASN A 31 -3.10 11.26 12.60
CA ASN A 31 -1.64 11.39 12.50
C ASN A 31 -1.08 11.12 11.09
N ALA A 32 -1.81 11.50 10.05
CA ALA A 32 -1.34 11.39 8.68
C ALA A 32 0.00 12.10 8.50
N GLY A 33 0.97 11.37 7.97
CA GLY A 33 2.27 11.88 7.59
C GLY A 33 2.27 12.40 6.15
N TYR A 34 2.19 11.47 5.20
CA TYR A 34 2.06 11.75 3.78
C TYR A 34 1.26 10.63 3.10
N ILE A 35 -0.02 10.84 2.97
CA ILE A 35 -0.93 9.93 2.26
C ILE A 35 -0.48 9.86 0.81
N HIS A 36 0.08 8.72 0.40
CA HIS A 36 0.87 8.62 -0.82
C HIS A 36 0.16 7.87 -1.93
N GLN A 37 -0.14 6.58 -1.72
CA GLN A 37 -0.68 5.72 -2.76
C GLN A 37 -1.64 4.69 -2.14
N GLY A 38 -2.52 4.14 -2.95
CA GLY A 38 -3.41 3.06 -2.52
C GLY A 38 -3.99 2.30 -3.70
N TRP A 39 -4.62 1.18 -3.40
CA TRP A 39 -5.25 0.30 -4.39
C TRP A 39 -6.56 -0.27 -3.87
N LEU A 40 -7.54 -0.41 -4.76
CA LEU A 40 -8.83 -1.02 -4.45
C LEU A 40 -8.78 -2.54 -4.48
N THR A 41 -9.57 -3.19 -3.63
CA THR A 41 -9.93 -4.61 -3.82
C THR A 41 -10.69 -4.82 -5.14
N ASP A 42 -10.71 -6.04 -5.64
CA ASP A 42 -11.35 -6.37 -6.94
C ASP A 42 -12.87 -6.07 -6.96
N ASP A 43 -13.52 -6.14 -5.80
CA ASP A 43 -14.94 -5.76 -5.62
C ASP A 43 -15.19 -4.27 -5.41
N HIS A 44 -14.11 -3.47 -5.35
CA HIS A 44 -14.08 -2.02 -5.14
C HIS A 44 -14.70 -1.54 -3.81
N LYS A 45 -14.83 -2.43 -2.81
CA LYS A 45 -15.39 -2.06 -1.51
C LYS A 45 -14.36 -1.54 -0.54
N TYR A 46 -13.13 -2.05 -0.62
CA TYR A 46 -12.06 -1.66 0.28
C TYR A 46 -10.92 -0.99 -0.47
N PHE A 47 -10.34 0.01 0.16
CA PHE A 47 -9.17 0.72 -0.34
C PHE A 47 -8.03 0.59 0.66
N TYR A 48 -6.96 -0.04 0.23
CA TYR A 48 -5.71 -0.14 0.97
C TYR A 48 -4.83 1.03 0.62
N GLN A 49 -4.24 1.68 1.61
CA GLN A 49 -3.52 2.93 1.42
C GLN A 49 -2.27 2.99 2.29
N ASP A 50 -1.20 3.51 1.71
CA ASP A 50 0.06 3.75 2.41
C ASP A 50 0.20 5.21 2.84
N ASP A 51 0.80 5.40 4.02
CA ASP A 51 1.32 6.68 4.48
C ASP A 51 2.86 6.63 4.46
N GLU A 52 3.47 7.37 3.55
CA GLU A 52 4.90 7.29 3.29
C GLU A 52 5.76 7.90 4.41
N ALA A 53 5.23 8.88 5.13
CA ALA A 53 6.02 9.70 6.04
C ALA A 53 5.66 9.55 7.53
N ASP A 54 4.64 8.78 7.88
CA ASP A 54 4.20 8.65 9.29
C ASP A 54 5.29 8.05 10.19
N LEU A 55 6.00 7.02 9.71
CA LEU A 55 7.10 6.41 10.44
C LEU A 55 8.29 7.35 10.61
N VAL A 56 8.75 8.02 9.54
CA VAL A 56 9.90 8.95 9.63
C VAL A 56 9.58 10.19 10.43
N ARG A 57 8.31 10.54 10.58
CA ARG A 57 7.82 11.60 11.47
C ARG A 57 7.63 11.14 12.92
N GLY A 58 7.76 9.84 13.19
CA GLY A 58 7.57 9.26 14.51
C GLY A 58 6.10 9.19 14.95
N SER A 59 5.17 9.20 14.01
CA SER A 59 3.73 9.03 14.29
C SER A 59 3.38 7.57 14.57
N VAL A 60 4.17 6.64 14.05
CA VAL A 60 4.06 5.18 14.26
C VAL A 60 5.43 4.57 14.47
N GLU A 61 5.48 3.35 15.00
CA GLU A 61 6.74 2.62 15.28
C GLU A 61 7.09 1.59 14.21
N THR A 62 6.11 1.13 13.45
CA THR A 62 6.26 0.13 12.37
C THR A 62 5.45 0.56 11.15
N THR A 63 5.68 -0.11 10.01
CA THR A 63 4.93 0.13 8.78
C THR A 63 3.43 0.06 9.03
N ARG A 64 2.70 1.10 8.64
CA ARG A 64 1.24 1.18 8.74
C ARG A 64 0.61 1.10 7.37
N THR A 65 -0.45 0.29 7.27
CA THR A 65 -1.34 0.24 6.10
C THR A 65 -2.76 0.56 6.55
N LEU A 66 -3.37 1.53 5.92
CA LEU A 66 -4.73 1.97 6.20
C LEU A 66 -5.70 1.16 5.36
N VAL A 67 -6.79 0.69 5.97
CA VAL A 67 -7.86 -0.03 5.28
C VAL A 67 -9.16 0.75 5.42
N TRP A 68 -9.67 1.21 4.29
CA TRP A 68 -10.89 2.00 4.20
C TRP A 68 -12.04 1.17 3.64
N ASP A 69 -13.20 1.24 4.27
CA ASP A 69 -14.46 0.79 3.68
C ASP A 69 -15.01 1.92 2.79
N LEU A 70 -15.21 1.63 1.51
CA LEU A 70 -15.75 2.53 0.50
C LEU A 70 -17.10 2.04 -0.04
N THR A 71 -17.84 1.25 0.72
CA THR A 71 -19.20 0.83 0.34
C THR A 71 -20.15 2.03 0.19
N ASP A 72 -19.92 3.09 0.97
CA ASP A 72 -20.49 4.42 0.76
C ASP A 72 -19.37 5.38 0.34
N LEU A 73 -19.42 5.85 -0.90
CA LEU A 73 -18.40 6.76 -1.43
C LEU A 73 -18.50 8.18 -0.86
N GLU A 74 -19.65 8.55 -0.28
CA GLU A 74 -19.87 9.85 0.37
C GLU A 74 -19.34 9.85 1.81
N ASP A 75 -19.18 8.67 2.43
CA ASP A 75 -18.74 8.50 3.83
C ASP A 75 -17.68 7.35 3.96
N PRO A 76 -16.47 7.53 3.45
CA PRO A 76 -15.39 6.53 3.58
C PRO A 76 -14.99 6.35 5.04
N ILE A 77 -14.97 5.10 5.52
CA ILE A 77 -14.71 4.75 6.91
C ILE A 77 -13.35 4.05 7.04
N LEU A 78 -12.46 4.57 7.88
CA LEU A 78 -11.24 3.87 8.27
C LEU A 78 -11.60 2.72 9.23
N ILE A 79 -11.54 1.49 8.73
CA ILE A 79 -11.96 0.29 9.49
C ILE A 79 -10.79 -0.44 10.15
N ASN A 80 -9.57 -0.30 9.62
CA ASN A 80 -8.37 -0.91 10.20
C ASN A 80 -7.12 -0.04 9.91
N GLU A 81 -6.20 -0.05 10.87
CA GLU A 81 -4.83 0.42 10.75
C GLU A 81 -3.93 -0.79 10.99
N PHE A 82 -3.59 -1.51 9.92
CA PHE A 82 -2.71 -2.68 10.04
C PHE A 82 -1.28 -2.22 10.33
N MET A 83 -0.71 -2.74 11.41
CA MET A 83 0.67 -2.49 11.80
C MET A 83 1.53 -3.70 11.46
N GLY A 84 2.45 -3.52 10.53
CA GLY A 84 3.44 -4.54 10.17
C GLY A 84 4.46 -4.77 11.28
N THR A 85 5.32 -5.77 11.09
CA THR A 85 6.32 -6.16 12.10
C THR A 85 7.65 -5.39 11.97
N MET A 86 7.88 -4.70 10.84
CA MET A 86 9.14 -4.02 10.55
C MET A 86 9.03 -2.50 10.59
N PRO A 87 10.07 -1.77 11.05
CA PRO A 87 10.11 -0.32 11.07
C PRO A 87 10.48 0.23 9.68
N ALA A 88 9.66 -0.09 8.67
CA ALA A 88 9.84 0.27 7.28
C ALA A 88 8.92 1.42 6.86
N SER A 89 9.44 2.41 6.15
CA SER A 89 8.59 3.39 5.47
C SER A 89 7.84 2.70 4.34
N ALA A 90 6.51 2.84 4.31
CA ALA A 90 5.68 2.37 3.21
C ALA A 90 5.84 3.28 1.99
N HIS A 91 5.61 2.75 0.77
CA HIS A 91 5.66 3.57 -0.43
C HIS A 91 4.54 3.25 -1.41
N ASN A 92 4.62 2.14 -2.13
CA ASN A 92 3.63 1.75 -3.12
C ASN A 92 3.08 0.36 -2.83
N LEU A 93 1.79 0.16 -3.07
CA LEU A 93 1.16 -1.15 -2.96
C LEU A 93 0.24 -1.43 -4.15
N TYR A 94 0.06 -2.72 -4.43
CA TYR A 94 -0.92 -3.21 -5.41
C TYR A 94 -1.62 -4.44 -4.86
N LEU A 95 -2.92 -4.56 -5.11
CA LEU A 95 -3.71 -5.72 -4.71
C LEU A 95 -3.93 -6.65 -5.89
N LYS A 96 -3.78 -7.96 -5.65
CA LYS A 96 -4.06 -8.99 -6.64
C LYS A 96 -4.32 -10.33 -5.98
N ASP A 97 -5.38 -11.02 -6.41
CA ASP A 97 -5.68 -12.40 -6.04
C ASP A 97 -5.71 -12.63 -4.52
N GLY A 98 -6.26 -11.69 -3.75
CA GLY A 98 -6.36 -11.78 -2.28
C GLY A 98 -5.05 -11.43 -1.54
N PHE A 99 -4.09 -10.81 -2.20
CA PHE A 99 -2.84 -10.35 -1.59
C PHE A 99 -2.56 -8.88 -1.88
N ALA A 100 -1.98 -8.18 -0.89
CA ALA A 100 -1.38 -6.86 -1.06
C ALA A 100 0.14 -7.01 -1.18
N TYR A 101 0.71 -6.45 -2.24
CA TYR A 101 2.15 -6.43 -2.50
C TYR A 101 2.66 -5.02 -2.26
N GLN A 102 3.40 -4.82 -1.17
CA GLN A 102 3.88 -3.53 -0.71
C GLN A 102 5.38 -3.37 -0.97
N ALA A 103 5.79 -2.23 -1.52
CA ALA A 103 7.17 -1.83 -1.55
C ALA A 103 7.45 -0.95 -0.32
N ASN A 104 8.25 -1.44 0.62
CA ASN A 104 8.51 -0.80 1.90
C ASN A 104 9.97 -0.35 2.00
N TYR A 105 10.43 0.37 0.97
CA TYR A 105 11.78 0.94 0.89
C TYR A 105 12.88 -0.02 1.37
N ARG A 106 13.56 0.29 2.48
CA ARG A 106 14.74 -0.42 2.99
C ARG A 106 14.49 -1.87 3.39
N TYR A 107 13.22 -2.22 3.62
CA TYR A 107 12.83 -3.58 4.00
C TYR A 107 12.25 -4.39 2.83
N GLY A 108 12.34 -3.85 1.61
CA GLY A 108 11.99 -4.57 0.41
C GLY A 108 10.49 -4.69 0.16
N MET A 109 10.08 -5.83 -0.41
CA MET A 109 8.69 -6.15 -0.67
C MET A 109 8.09 -6.93 0.52
N HIS A 110 6.94 -6.48 1.01
CA HIS A 110 6.09 -7.23 1.95
C HIS A 110 4.80 -7.66 1.27
N VAL A 111 4.29 -8.80 1.66
CA VAL A 111 3.04 -9.36 1.14
C VAL A 111 2.08 -9.59 2.30
N LEU A 112 0.89 -9.03 2.19
CA LEU A 112 -0.20 -9.28 3.14
C LEU A 112 -1.22 -10.21 2.48
N ASP A 113 -1.73 -11.20 3.21
CA ASP A 113 -2.95 -11.92 2.90
C ASP A 113 -4.13 -11.03 3.27
N ILE A 114 -4.99 -10.74 2.31
CA ILE A 114 -6.18 -9.91 2.43
C ILE A 114 -7.44 -10.68 2.02
N THR A 115 -7.43 -12.00 2.15
CA THR A 115 -8.62 -12.83 1.92
C THR A 115 -9.77 -12.46 2.87
N ASP A 116 -9.43 -12.00 4.08
CA ASP A 116 -10.31 -11.17 4.92
C ASP A 116 -9.84 -9.71 4.80
N PRO A 117 -10.51 -8.88 3.99
CA PRO A 117 -10.02 -7.53 3.71
C PRO A 117 -10.05 -6.58 4.91
N GLU A 118 -10.82 -6.90 5.95
CA GLU A 118 -10.87 -6.11 7.17
C GLU A 118 -9.74 -6.47 8.16
N ASN A 119 -9.16 -7.69 8.01
CA ASN A 119 -8.14 -8.22 8.92
C ASN A 119 -6.93 -8.76 8.15
N PRO A 120 -6.12 -7.90 7.50
CA PRO A 120 -4.94 -8.33 6.77
C PRO A 120 -3.90 -8.97 7.71
N VAL A 121 -3.15 -9.94 7.19
CA VAL A 121 -2.06 -10.59 7.92
C VAL A 121 -0.79 -10.68 7.07
N GLU A 122 0.39 -10.57 7.67
CA GLU A 122 1.65 -10.77 6.93
C GLU A 122 1.75 -12.21 6.43
N ALA A 123 1.97 -12.35 5.11
CA ALA A 123 2.09 -13.62 4.42
C ALA A 123 3.54 -13.93 3.99
N GLY A 124 4.36 -12.91 3.75
CA GLY A 124 5.75 -13.10 3.37
C GLY A 124 6.45 -11.81 3.00
N PHE A 125 7.74 -11.92 2.74
CA PHE A 125 8.55 -10.76 2.34
C PHE A 125 9.74 -11.17 1.48
N PHE A 126 10.33 -10.18 0.82
CA PHE A 126 11.63 -10.27 0.15
C PHE A 126 12.39 -8.97 0.38
N ASP A 127 13.48 -9.04 1.14
CA ASP A 127 14.36 -7.91 1.39
C ASP A 127 15.27 -7.66 0.18
N THR A 128 15.15 -6.48 -0.42
CA THR A 128 15.96 -6.05 -1.57
C THR A 128 17.31 -5.46 -1.18
N SER A 129 17.49 -5.08 0.07
CA SER A 129 18.65 -4.31 0.56
C SER A 129 19.03 -4.66 2.01
N PRO A 130 19.41 -5.92 2.29
CA PRO A 130 19.61 -6.41 3.66
C PRO A 130 20.76 -5.74 4.44
N TYR A 131 21.44 -4.81 3.85
CA TYR A 131 22.49 -3.99 4.46
C TYR A 131 21.96 -2.60 4.91
N LEU A 132 20.69 -2.29 4.62
CA LEU A 132 20.02 -1.06 5.06
C LEU A 132 19.09 -1.38 6.22
N GLU A 133 19.05 -0.49 7.21
CA GLU A 133 18.17 -0.61 8.38
C GLU A 133 17.45 0.70 8.68
N GLY A 134 16.36 0.60 9.45
CA GLY A 134 15.56 1.73 9.93
C GLY A 134 14.73 2.41 8.85
N PRO A 135 13.93 3.41 9.22
CA PRO A 135 13.10 4.15 8.27
C PRO A 135 13.93 4.95 7.27
N GLY A 136 13.36 5.21 6.09
CA GLY A 136 13.99 6.05 5.07
C GLY A 136 13.58 5.64 3.65
N PHE A 137 13.97 6.47 2.68
CA PHE A 137 13.48 6.47 1.31
C PHE A 137 14.50 5.90 0.31
N SER A 138 15.11 4.75 0.64
CA SER A 138 16.01 3.98 -0.24
C SER A 138 15.60 2.51 -0.25
N GLY A 139 15.97 1.74 -1.27
CA GLY A 139 15.55 0.34 -1.41
C GLY A 139 14.34 0.17 -2.33
N ALA A 140 13.40 -0.71 -1.99
CA ALA A 140 12.26 -1.05 -2.84
C ALA A 140 11.35 0.15 -3.12
N TRP A 141 11.12 0.41 -4.40
CA TRP A 141 10.33 1.55 -4.88
C TRP A 141 8.91 1.14 -5.26
N SER A 142 8.77 0.04 -6.00
CA SER A 142 7.46 -0.43 -6.47
C SER A 142 7.47 -1.93 -6.71
N THR A 143 6.28 -2.51 -6.69
CA THR A 143 6.00 -3.90 -7.04
C THR A 143 5.08 -3.93 -8.26
N TYR A 144 5.15 -5.01 -9.04
CA TYR A 144 4.19 -5.27 -10.11
C TYR A 144 3.80 -6.75 -10.13
N PRO A 145 2.65 -7.11 -9.56
CA PRO A 145 2.21 -8.51 -9.43
C PRO A 145 1.35 -9.02 -10.59
N PHE A 146 1.11 -8.24 -11.65
CA PHE A 146 0.07 -8.51 -12.63
C PHE A 146 0.51 -9.37 -13.84
N PHE A 147 1.72 -9.96 -13.82
CA PHE A 147 2.09 -10.90 -14.86
C PHE A 147 1.27 -12.20 -14.74
N GLU A 148 0.76 -12.70 -15.87
CA GLU A 148 0.01 -13.98 -15.95
C GLU A 148 0.83 -15.17 -15.46
N SER A 149 2.16 -15.10 -15.53
CA SER A 149 3.08 -16.12 -15.06
C SER A 149 3.13 -16.26 -13.53
N GLY A 150 2.50 -15.36 -12.78
CA GLY A 150 2.63 -15.26 -11.32
C GLY A 150 3.99 -14.70 -10.86
N THR A 151 4.78 -14.15 -11.79
CA THR A 151 6.01 -13.44 -11.46
C THR A 151 5.66 -12.07 -10.88
N VAL A 152 6.35 -11.67 -9.81
CA VAL A 152 6.27 -10.32 -9.25
C VAL A 152 7.56 -9.59 -9.58
N LEU A 153 7.46 -8.43 -10.23
CA LEU A 153 8.59 -7.52 -10.41
C LEU A 153 8.67 -6.59 -9.20
N VAL A 154 9.85 -6.50 -8.60
CA VAL A 154 10.16 -5.49 -7.58
C VAL A 154 11.26 -4.59 -8.13
N THR A 155 11.05 -3.28 -8.10
CA THR A 155 12.08 -2.30 -8.45
C THR A 155 12.68 -1.71 -7.18
N SER A 156 13.98 -1.48 -7.20
CA SER A 156 14.72 -0.84 -6.11
C SER A 156 15.56 0.32 -6.64
N LEU A 157 15.72 1.36 -5.84
CA LEU A 157 16.45 2.57 -6.22
C LEU A 157 17.93 2.31 -6.47
N GLN A 158 18.54 1.41 -5.69
CA GLN A 158 19.98 1.14 -5.75
C GLN A 158 20.29 -0.24 -6.37
N GLU A 159 19.47 -1.26 -6.10
CA GLU A 159 19.74 -2.66 -6.46
C GLU A 159 19.16 -3.05 -7.84
N GLY A 160 18.38 -2.17 -8.46
CA GLY A 160 17.79 -2.40 -9.79
C GLY A 160 16.46 -3.15 -9.72
N ALA A 161 16.33 -4.30 -10.37
CA ALA A 161 15.05 -5.01 -10.49
C ALA A 161 15.18 -6.48 -10.13
N PHE A 162 14.18 -7.00 -9.43
CA PHE A 162 14.08 -8.40 -9.02
C PHE A 162 12.84 -9.04 -9.63
N LEU A 163 12.98 -10.23 -10.18
CA LEU A 163 11.87 -11.05 -10.66
C LEU A 163 11.67 -12.20 -9.67
N LEU A 164 10.57 -12.14 -8.95
CA LEU A 164 10.28 -13.02 -7.83
C LEU A 164 9.14 -13.97 -8.15
N ARG A 165 9.11 -15.12 -7.50
CA ARG A 165 7.98 -16.03 -7.46
C ARG A 165 7.72 -16.51 -6.05
N LYS A 166 6.47 -16.70 -5.70
CA LYS A 166 6.06 -17.37 -4.48
C LYS A 166 6.76 -18.74 -4.39
N LYS A 167 7.35 -19.04 -3.27
CA LYS A 167 7.94 -20.36 -2.99
C LYS A 167 6.82 -21.40 -2.91
N LYS A 168 7.04 -22.60 -3.46
CA LYS A 168 5.99 -23.63 -3.66
C LYS A 168 5.25 -24.04 -2.36
N ASP A 169 5.85 -23.88 -1.20
CA ASP A 169 5.26 -24.28 0.08
C ASP A 169 5.02 -23.06 1.00
N ALA A 170 4.98 -21.86 0.45
CA ALA A 170 4.68 -20.65 1.19
C ALA A 170 3.19 -20.31 1.00
N PHE A 171 2.45 -20.29 2.12
CA PHE A 171 1.02 -19.96 2.31
C PHE A 171 0.07 -20.35 1.19
#